data_51dd2795ec7d5f30eacdce42cadce7a7
#
_entry.id   51dd2795ec7d5f30eacdce42cadce7a7
#
_cell.length_a   1.000
_cell.length_b   1.000
_cell.length_c   1.000
_cell.angle_alpha   90.00
_cell.angle_beta   90.00
_cell.angle_gamma   90.00
#
_symmetry.space_group_name_H-M   'P 1'
#
loop_
_entity.id
_entity.type
_entity.pdbx_description
1 polymer ?
#
loop_
_entity_poly.entity_id
_entity_poly.type
_entity_poly.pdbx_seq_one_letter_code
_entity_poly.pdbx_strand_id
1 'polypeptide(L)'
;MGEKLWEEYEEAKALGIETKPVLTGPYTLLKLCRYTGSKTAEDFTDAVIAAYQQVFEKCAAHRIMWLQLDEPALVRDLSKEDIALFHKIYENVLPCKKTVRILLQTYFGDVRDIYKDLTELPFDGIGLDFIEGKETVHLIEKYGFPKDKLLFAGLVNGKNIWRNHYDRTLNQLQQLTGKGIQTVLSTSCSLLHVPYTVKHETKLSEKYLDYFAFAEEKLSELKELSGFAENPSYTQESVYKKNCALFTEDRDCENAAVKKRLSEVTEKDYVRLPKRSERQQLQKETFHLPQFPTTTIGSFPQTKDVKQNRAAFRKGEITEQEYTCLLYTSD
;
A
#
# COMPACT_ATOMS: atom_id res chain seq x y z
N MET A 1 -18.09 21.74 2.08
CA MET A 1 -16.75 21.19 1.89
C MET A 1 -15.76 22.10 2.61
N GLY A 2 -14.78 21.57 3.36
CA GLY A 2 -13.79 22.42 4.03
C GLY A 2 -12.87 23.14 3.05
N GLU A 3 -12.28 24.26 3.46
CA GLU A 3 -11.38 25.08 2.64
C GLU A 3 -9.92 24.59 2.65
N LYS A 4 -9.55 23.72 3.61
CA LYS A 4 -8.15 23.28 3.86
C LYS A 4 -7.40 22.85 2.61
N LEU A 5 -8.02 22.04 1.72
CA LEU A 5 -7.36 21.54 0.50
C LEU A 5 -6.90 22.69 -0.42
N TRP A 6 -7.74 23.72 -0.52
CA TRP A 6 -7.51 24.89 -1.39
C TRP A 6 -6.46 25.81 -0.77
N GLU A 7 -6.54 26.02 0.55
CA GLU A 7 -5.55 26.80 1.31
C GLU A 7 -4.16 26.19 1.18
N GLU A 8 -4.02 24.89 1.39
CA GLU A 8 -2.74 24.16 1.25
C GLU A 8 -2.21 24.19 -0.20
N TYR A 9 -3.09 24.10 -1.20
CA TYR A 9 -2.70 24.22 -2.60
C TYR A 9 -2.17 25.64 -2.91
N GLU A 10 -2.86 26.68 -2.49
CA GLU A 10 -2.46 28.07 -2.74
C GLU A 10 -1.17 28.42 -1.94
N GLU A 11 -1.00 27.89 -0.74
CA GLU A 11 0.25 28.03 0.03
C GLU A 11 1.45 27.44 -0.74
N ALA A 12 1.33 26.21 -1.22
CA ALA A 12 2.38 25.59 -2.02
C ALA A 12 2.66 26.39 -3.31
N LYS A 13 1.62 26.84 -3.97
CA LYS A 13 1.73 27.64 -5.19
C LYS A 13 2.41 28.99 -4.97
N ALA A 14 2.14 29.63 -3.84
CA ALA A 14 2.82 30.87 -3.45
C ALA A 14 4.34 30.67 -3.24
N LEU A 15 4.78 29.47 -2.91
CA LEU A 15 6.19 29.06 -2.83
C LEU A 15 6.78 28.63 -4.19
N GLY A 16 6.01 28.73 -5.27
CA GLY A 16 6.42 28.29 -6.61
C GLY A 16 6.36 26.77 -6.83
N ILE A 17 5.64 26.04 -5.97
CA ILE A 17 5.51 24.60 -6.04
C ILE A 17 4.13 24.25 -6.58
N GLU A 18 4.09 23.67 -7.78
CA GLU A 18 2.86 23.09 -8.32
C GLU A 18 2.61 21.72 -7.69
N THR A 19 1.48 21.58 -7.01
CA THR A 19 1.09 20.35 -6.35
C THR A 19 -0.11 19.68 -7.04
N LYS A 20 -0.27 18.40 -6.81
CA LYS A 20 -1.43 17.62 -7.24
C LYS A 20 -2.25 17.27 -6.00
N PRO A 21 -3.39 17.94 -5.76
CA PRO A 21 -4.28 17.57 -4.68
C PRO A 21 -4.75 16.12 -4.77
N VAL A 22 -4.88 15.47 -3.62
CA VAL A 22 -5.32 14.07 -3.50
C VAL A 22 -6.56 14.01 -2.62
N LEU A 23 -7.59 13.33 -3.11
CA LEU A 23 -8.81 13.04 -2.36
C LEU A 23 -9.13 11.56 -2.42
N THR A 24 -9.78 11.04 -1.38
CA THR A 24 -10.43 9.74 -1.47
C THR A 24 -11.44 9.78 -2.61
N GLY A 25 -11.45 8.79 -3.48
CA GLY A 25 -12.43 8.72 -4.56
C GLY A 25 -13.85 8.48 -4.05
N PRO A 26 -14.87 8.93 -4.80
CA PRO A 26 -16.26 8.88 -4.37
C PRO A 26 -16.78 7.44 -4.13
N TYR A 27 -16.34 6.48 -4.91
CA TYR A 27 -16.71 5.08 -4.72
C TYR A 27 -16.13 4.52 -3.41
N THR A 28 -14.83 4.70 -3.19
CA THR A 28 -14.17 4.28 -1.95
C THR A 28 -14.75 4.98 -0.74
N LEU A 29 -15.08 6.27 -0.85
CA LEU A 29 -15.74 7.02 0.24
C LEU A 29 -17.03 6.33 0.66
N LEU A 30 -17.92 5.99 -0.29
CA LEU A 30 -19.16 5.28 -0.01
C LEU A 30 -18.91 3.87 0.58
N LYS A 31 -17.90 3.15 0.08
CA LYS A 31 -17.55 1.79 0.56
C LYS A 31 -16.92 1.79 1.96
N LEU A 32 -16.32 2.88 2.41
CA LEU A 32 -15.76 3.03 3.75
C LEU A 32 -16.77 3.53 4.78
N CYS A 33 -17.88 4.12 4.36
CA CYS A 33 -18.92 4.58 5.24
C CYS A 33 -19.60 3.41 5.96
N ARG A 34 -19.98 3.66 7.23
CA ARG A 34 -20.87 2.79 8.00
C ARG A 34 -22.28 3.36 7.97
N TYR A 35 -23.20 2.61 7.44
CA TYR A 35 -24.60 3.00 7.34
C TYR A 35 -25.37 2.51 8.57
N THR A 36 -26.31 3.30 9.06
CA THR A 36 -27.16 2.98 10.20
C THR A 36 -28.62 2.94 9.80
N GLY A 37 -29.41 2.16 10.51
CA GLY A 37 -30.82 1.94 10.17
C GLY A 37 -30.99 1.23 8.83
N SER A 38 -31.91 1.70 7.99
CA SER A 38 -32.19 1.16 6.66
C SER A 38 -31.44 1.83 5.52
N LYS A 39 -30.49 2.73 5.83
CA LYS A 39 -29.72 3.47 4.83
C LYS A 39 -28.63 2.61 4.21
N THR A 40 -28.38 2.83 2.92
CA THR A 40 -27.36 2.15 2.11
C THR A 40 -26.48 3.16 1.37
N ALA A 41 -25.47 2.72 0.66
CA ALA A 41 -24.63 3.58 -0.20
C ALA A 41 -25.47 4.33 -1.26
N GLU A 42 -26.51 3.68 -1.79
CA GLU A 42 -27.36 4.24 -2.84
C GLU A 42 -28.09 5.51 -2.39
N ASP A 43 -28.53 5.56 -1.11
CA ASP A 43 -29.21 6.73 -0.54
C ASP A 43 -28.35 8.01 -0.53
N PHE A 44 -27.01 7.84 -0.58
CA PHE A 44 -26.05 8.94 -0.51
C PHE A 44 -25.33 9.22 -1.83
N THR A 45 -25.50 8.34 -2.81
CA THR A 45 -24.74 8.40 -4.07
C THR A 45 -24.92 9.74 -4.77
N ASP A 46 -26.15 10.23 -4.93
CA ASP A 46 -26.40 11.47 -5.67
C ASP A 46 -25.84 12.70 -4.92
N ALA A 47 -25.88 12.69 -3.58
CA ALA A 47 -25.25 13.74 -2.77
C ALA A 47 -23.72 13.72 -2.89
N VAL A 48 -23.10 12.53 -2.95
CA VAL A 48 -21.65 12.37 -3.17
C VAL A 48 -21.28 12.84 -4.58
N ILE A 49 -22.05 12.48 -5.60
CA ILE A 49 -21.85 12.97 -6.98
C ILE A 49 -21.85 14.51 -7.00
N ALA A 50 -22.88 15.13 -6.44
CA ALA A 50 -22.99 16.60 -6.38
C ALA A 50 -21.80 17.24 -5.62
N ALA A 51 -21.32 16.63 -4.56
CA ALA A 51 -20.15 17.10 -3.83
C ALA A 51 -18.86 17.05 -4.68
N TYR A 52 -18.62 15.97 -5.44
CA TYR A 52 -17.44 15.87 -6.31
C TYR A 52 -17.54 16.77 -7.55
N GLN A 53 -18.73 17.04 -8.07
CA GLN A 53 -18.93 18.06 -9.10
C GLN A 53 -18.50 19.45 -8.59
N GLN A 54 -18.85 19.82 -7.36
CA GLN A 54 -18.38 21.05 -6.71
C GLN A 54 -16.85 21.06 -6.51
N VAL A 55 -16.23 19.88 -6.19
CA VAL A 55 -14.76 19.79 -6.17
C VAL A 55 -14.16 20.17 -7.51
N PHE A 56 -14.67 19.64 -8.60
CA PHE A 56 -14.15 19.94 -9.94
C PHE A 56 -14.33 21.41 -10.31
N GLU A 57 -15.44 22.03 -9.90
CA GLU A 57 -15.64 23.48 -10.07
C GLU A 57 -14.59 24.30 -9.32
N LYS A 58 -14.31 23.93 -8.06
CA LYS A 58 -13.28 24.59 -7.26
C LYS A 58 -11.87 24.34 -7.86
N CYS A 59 -11.55 23.12 -8.29
CA CYS A 59 -10.29 22.83 -8.99
C CYS A 59 -10.09 23.74 -10.21
N ALA A 60 -11.14 23.94 -11.01
CA ALA A 60 -11.07 24.83 -12.17
C ALA A 60 -10.89 26.30 -11.77
N ALA A 61 -11.57 26.76 -10.69
CA ALA A 61 -11.43 28.11 -10.16
C ALA A 61 -10.00 28.41 -9.69
N HIS A 62 -9.35 27.46 -9.02
CA HIS A 62 -7.96 27.53 -8.56
C HIS A 62 -6.92 27.20 -9.66
N ARG A 63 -7.40 26.86 -10.88
CA ARG A 63 -6.53 26.45 -12.02
C ARG A 63 -5.64 25.26 -11.72
N ILE A 64 -6.16 24.33 -10.95
CA ILE A 64 -5.46 23.06 -10.62
C ILE A 64 -5.34 22.23 -11.89
N MET A 65 -4.12 21.79 -12.22
CA MET A 65 -3.86 21.01 -13.42
C MET A 65 -4.26 19.54 -13.26
N TRP A 66 -3.95 18.93 -12.13
CA TRP A 66 -4.23 17.54 -11.81
C TRP A 66 -4.93 17.40 -10.47
N LEU A 67 -5.95 16.56 -10.43
CA LEU A 67 -6.57 16.04 -9.20
C LEU A 67 -6.44 14.53 -9.19
N GLN A 68 -5.93 13.98 -8.10
CA GLN A 68 -5.88 12.55 -7.88
C GLN A 68 -7.06 12.11 -7.00
N LEU A 69 -7.77 11.06 -7.48
CA LEU A 69 -8.83 10.40 -6.75
C LEU A 69 -8.36 9.00 -6.37
N ASP A 70 -8.20 8.75 -5.08
CA ASP A 70 -7.75 7.46 -4.55
C ASP A 70 -8.91 6.49 -4.40
N GLU A 71 -8.89 5.41 -5.18
CA GLU A 71 -9.92 4.37 -5.21
C GLU A 71 -9.39 2.99 -4.82
N PRO A 72 -8.80 2.82 -3.62
CA PRO A 72 -8.28 1.51 -3.20
C PRO A 72 -9.37 0.45 -2.99
N ALA A 73 -10.64 0.82 -2.86
CA ALA A 73 -11.72 -0.16 -2.75
C ALA A 73 -11.93 -0.96 -4.06
N LEU A 74 -11.41 -0.48 -5.20
CA LEU A 74 -11.52 -1.16 -6.49
C LEU A 74 -10.62 -2.39 -6.63
N VAL A 75 -9.68 -2.61 -5.72
CA VAL A 75 -8.81 -3.81 -5.73
C VAL A 75 -9.43 -5.00 -4.98
N ARG A 76 -10.63 -4.82 -4.42
CA ARG A 76 -11.39 -5.91 -3.78
C ARG A 76 -12.11 -6.74 -4.84
N ASP A 77 -12.65 -7.89 -4.43
CA ASP A 77 -13.58 -8.63 -5.27
C ASP A 77 -14.88 -7.82 -5.40
N LEU A 78 -15.22 -7.44 -6.63
CA LEU A 78 -16.34 -6.54 -6.91
C LEU A 78 -17.56 -7.34 -7.39
N SER A 79 -18.72 -7.06 -6.80
CA SER A 79 -20.01 -7.55 -7.29
C SER A 79 -20.47 -6.73 -8.52
N LYS A 80 -21.52 -7.20 -9.19
CA LYS A 80 -22.13 -6.45 -10.30
C LYS A 80 -22.71 -5.11 -9.84
N GLU A 81 -23.25 -5.10 -8.63
CA GLU A 81 -23.80 -3.90 -7.97
C GLU A 81 -22.68 -2.89 -7.69
N ASP A 82 -21.50 -3.37 -7.28
CA ASP A 82 -20.30 -2.53 -7.07
C ASP A 82 -19.87 -1.85 -8.37
N ILE A 83 -19.78 -2.60 -9.45
CA ILE A 83 -19.43 -2.08 -10.78
C ILE A 83 -20.49 -1.08 -11.26
N ALA A 84 -21.79 -1.40 -11.11
CA ALA A 84 -22.86 -0.49 -11.45
C ALA A 84 -22.84 0.82 -10.65
N LEU A 85 -22.54 0.74 -9.35
CA LEU A 85 -22.38 1.91 -8.50
C LEU A 85 -21.20 2.79 -8.96
N PHE A 86 -20.06 2.16 -9.27
CA PHE A 86 -18.89 2.85 -9.80
C PHE A 86 -19.21 3.60 -11.09
N HIS A 87 -19.87 2.94 -12.06
CA HIS A 87 -20.34 3.55 -13.31
C HIS A 87 -21.28 4.73 -13.05
N LYS A 88 -22.33 4.51 -12.23
CA LYS A 88 -23.28 5.60 -11.87
C LYS A 88 -22.56 6.84 -11.36
N ILE A 89 -21.53 6.65 -10.52
CA ILE A 89 -20.77 7.77 -9.96
C ILE A 89 -19.94 8.47 -11.05
N TYR A 90 -19.07 7.73 -11.74
CA TYR A 90 -18.05 8.33 -12.60
C TYR A 90 -18.61 8.85 -13.93
N GLU A 91 -19.65 8.24 -14.46
CA GLU A 91 -20.39 8.77 -15.64
C GLU A 91 -21.07 10.12 -15.35
N ASN A 92 -21.41 10.40 -14.09
CA ASN A 92 -22.01 11.67 -13.70
C ASN A 92 -20.99 12.71 -13.18
N VAL A 93 -19.83 12.28 -12.68
CA VAL A 93 -18.81 13.19 -12.13
C VAL A 93 -17.85 13.66 -13.22
N LEU A 94 -17.31 12.73 -14.06
CA LEU A 94 -16.28 13.04 -15.05
C LEU A 94 -16.69 14.06 -16.11
N PRO A 95 -17.93 14.13 -16.61
CA PRO A 95 -18.34 15.19 -17.54
C PRO A 95 -18.19 16.60 -16.98
N CYS A 96 -18.16 16.75 -15.64
CA CYS A 96 -18.03 18.04 -14.95
C CYS A 96 -16.56 18.47 -14.71
N LYS A 97 -15.57 17.70 -15.11
CA LYS A 97 -14.14 17.94 -14.80
C LYS A 97 -13.55 19.22 -15.40
N LYS A 98 -14.25 19.85 -16.36
CA LYS A 98 -13.78 21.08 -17.07
C LYS A 98 -12.33 20.93 -17.57
N THR A 99 -11.42 21.77 -17.07
CA THR A 99 -10.00 21.80 -17.48
C THR A 99 -9.08 20.96 -16.60
N VAL A 100 -9.58 20.46 -15.46
CA VAL A 100 -8.75 19.65 -14.54
C VAL A 100 -8.57 18.24 -15.10
N ARG A 101 -7.35 17.75 -15.07
CA ARG A 101 -7.04 16.35 -15.40
C ARG A 101 -7.27 15.46 -14.18
N ILE A 102 -7.90 14.32 -14.39
CA ILE A 102 -8.23 13.38 -13.31
C ILE A 102 -7.34 12.15 -13.40
N LEU A 103 -6.56 11.92 -12.35
CA LEU A 103 -5.87 10.66 -12.09
C LEU A 103 -6.73 9.82 -11.14
N LEU A 104 -7.21 8.67 -11.61
CA LEU A 104 -7.74 7.64 -10.72
C LEU A 104 -6.59 6.76 -10.26
N GLN A 105 -6.34 6.70 -8.95
CA GLN A 105 -5.24 5.94 -8.36
C GLN A 105 -5.74 4.75 -7.56
N THR A 106 -5.23 3.56 -7.87
CA THR A 106 -5.47 2.33 -7.10
C THR A 106 -4.17 1.83 -6.48
N TYR A 107 -4.27 1.13 -5.36
CA TYR A 107 -3.13 0.55 -4.63
C TYR A 107 -3.56 -0.60 -3.74
N PHE A 108 -2.59 -1.43 -3.30
CA PHE A 108 -2.72 -2.63 -2.47
C PHE A 108 -3.34 -3.84 -3.19
N GLY A 109 -3.31 -3.85 -4.52
CA GLY A 109 -3.78 -4.97 -5.32
C GLY A 109 -4.03 -4.58 -6.77
N ASP A 110 -4.60 -5.51 -7.52
CA ASP A 110 -5.00 -5.31 -8.92
C ASP A 110 -6.51 -5.06 -9.07
N VAL A 111 -6.89 -4.53 -10.20
CA VAL A 111 -8.26 -4.13 -10.53
C VAL A 111 -8.91 -5.11 -11.52
N ARG A 112 -8.73 -6.42 -11.31
CA ARG A 112 -9.14 -7.50 -12.22
C ARG A 112 -10.59 -7.44 -12.64
N ASP A 113 -11.49 -7.07 -11.74
CA ASP A 113 -12.93 -7.09 -11.97
C ASP A 113 -13.44 -5.84 -12.70
N ILE A 114 -12.63 -4.75 -12.75
CA ILE A 114 -13.05 -3.44 -13.28
C ILE A 114 -12.05 -2.82 -14.26
N TYR A 115 -10.99 -3.54 -14.64
CA TYR A 115 -9.91 -2.99 -15.48
C TYR A 115 -10.42 -2.38 -16.78
N LYS A 116 -11.35 -3.06 -17.49
CA LYS A 116 -11.90 -2.56 -18.76
C LYS A 116 -12.68 -1.27 -18.55
N ASP A 117 -13.56 -1.26 -17.56
CA ASP A 117 -14.38 -0.11 -17.21
C ASP A 117 -13.51 1.11 -16.89
N LEU A 118 -12.42 0.92 -16.12
CA LEU A 118 -11.46 1.98 -15.83
C LEU A 118 -10.80 2.54 -17.11
N THR A 119 -10.45 1.66 -18.04
CA THR A 119 -9.76 2.06 -19.27
C THR A 119 -10.71 2.73 -20.27
N GLU A 120 -12.00 2.45 -20.23
CA GLU A 120 -13.01 3.04 -21.11
C GLU A 120 -13.51 4.42 -20.64
N LEU A 121 -13.56 4.65 -19.32
CA LEU A 121 -13.99 5.94 -18.78
C LEU A 121 -12.97 7.06 -19.06
N PRO A 122 -13.42 8.34 -19.22
CA PRO A 122 -12.58 9.45 -19.67
C PRO A 122 -11.69 10.03 -18.55
N PHE A 123 -10.97 9.18 -17.84
CA PHE A 123 -9.85 9.59 -16.99
C PHE A 123 -8.66 10.04 -17.85
N ASP A 124 -7.88 11.00 -17.35
CA ASP A 124 -6.66 11.46 -18.02
C ASP A 124 -5.44 10.63 -17.60
N GLY A 125 -5.50 10.00 -16.45
CA GLY A 125 -4.50 9.07 -15.95
C GLY A 125 -5.11 7.97 -15.09
N ILE A 126 -4.49 6.81 -15.12
CA ILE A 126 -4.84 5.66 -14.29
C ILE A 126 -3.57 5.18 -13.58
N GLY A 127 -3.63 5.12 -12.24
CA GLY A 127 -2.56 4.63 -11.39
C GLY A 127 -2.81 3.18 -11.00
N LEU A 128 -1.87 2.30 -11.33
CA LEU A 128 -1.95 0.88 -11.04
C LEU A 128 -0.77 0.41 -10.18
N ASP A 129 -1.04 -0.50 -9.28
CA ASP A 129 -0.05 -1.15 -8.42
C ASP A 129 0.60 -2.34 -9.16
N PHE A 130 1.92 -2.27 -9.36
CA PHE A 130 2.72 -3.34 -9.96
C PHE A 130 3.46 -4.19 -8.92
N ILE A 131 3.30 -3.88 -7.65
CA ILE A 131 3.97 -4.57 -6.53
C ILE A 131 3.03 -5.60 -5.90
N GLU A 132 1.84 -5.17 -5.46
CA GLU A 132 0.83 -6.06 -4.86
C GLU A 132 -0.24 -6.48 -5.88
N GLY A 133 -0.39 -5.75 -6.98
CA GLY A 133 -1.28 -6.07 -8.10
C GLY A 133 -0.71 -7.19 -8.98
N LYS A 134 -0.85 -8.44 -8.56
CA LYS A 134 -0.26 -9.60 -9.25
C LYS A 134 -0.76 -9.77 -10.68
N GLU A 135 -2.01 -9.42 -10.94
CA GLU A 135 -2.63 -9.51 -12.26
C GLU A 135 -2.41 -8.27 -13.13
N THR A 136 -1.86 -7.17 -12.58
CA THR A 136 -1.76 -5.88 -13.30
C THR A 136 -1.07 -6.00 -14.66
N VAL A 137 0.07 -6.69 -14.72
CA VAL A 137 0.81 -6.91 -15.98
C VAL A 137 -0.03 -7.74 -16.96
N HIS A 138 -0.63 -8.83 -16.47
CA HIS A 138 -1.48 -9.70 -17.29
C HIS A 138 -2.72 -8.98 -17.83
N LEU A 139 -3.34 -8.11 -17.03
CA LEU A 139 -4.49 -7.30 -17.47
C LEU A 139 -4.09 -6.36 -18.62
N ILE A 140 -2.93 -5.68 -18.51
CA ILE A 140 -2.39 -4.82 -19.57
C ILE A 140 -2.06 -5.65 -20.82
N GLU A 141 -1.50 -6.84 -20.67
CA GLU A 141 -1.18 -7.73 -21.79
C GLU A 141 -2.43 -8.22 -22.52
N LYS A 142 -3.44 -8.59 -21.76
CA LYS A 142 -4.67 -9.17 -22.28
C LYS A 142 -5.60 -8.14 -22.93
N TYR A 143 -5.72 -6.97 -22.33
CA TYR A 143 -6.71 -5.96 -22.74
C TYR A 143 -6.10 -4.70 -23.35
N GLY A 144 -4.77 -4.55 -23.27
CA GLY A 144 -4.09 -3.31 -23.66
C GLY A 144 -4.24 -2.20 -22.64
N PHE A 145 -3.68 -1.03 -22.95
CA PHE A 145 -3.86 0.21 -22.21
C PHE A 145 -4.09 1.36 -23.21
N PRO A 146 -5.05 2.27 -22.97
CA PRO A 146 -5.38 3.36 -23.91
C PRO A 146 -4.20 4.31 -24.13
N LYS A 147 -3.98 4.71 -25.40
CA LYS A 147 -2.88 5.60 -25.79
C LYS A 147 -3.10 7.06 -25.41
N ASP A 148 -4.35 7.43 -25.18
CA ASP A 148 -4.79 8.79 -24.81
C ASP A 148 -4.73 9.04 -23.30
N LYS A 149 -4.34 8.04 -22.52
CA LYS A 149 -4.23 8.12 -21.06
C LYS A 149 -2.80 7.92 -20.58
N LEU A 150 -2.46 8.55 -19.46
CA LEU A 150 -1.20 8.30 -18.75
C LEU A 150 -1.35 7.11 -17.80
N LEU A 151 -0.42 6.16 -17.89
CA LEU A 151 -0.29 5.11 -16.89
C LEU A 151 0.66 5.57 -15.77
N PHE A 152 0.15 5.77 -14.56
CA PHE A 152 0.97 5.98 -13.37
C PHE A 152 1.35 4.59 -12.82
N ALA A 153 2.54 4.13 -13.21
CA ALA A 153 3.03 2.81 -12.88
C ALA A 153 3.67 2.77 -11.50
N GLY A 154 2.98 2.17 -10.55
CA GLY A 154 3.46 1.98 -9.17
C GLY A 154 4.53 0.90 -9.07
N LEU A 155 5.72 1.17 -9.58
CA LEU A 155 6.87 0.25 -9.67
C LEU A 155 7.83 0.36 -8.48
N VAL A 156 7.80 1.46 -7.73
CA VAL A 156 8.57 1.62 -6.50
C VAL A 156 7.68 1.28 -5.31
N ASN A 157 8.08 0.30 -4.50
CA ASN A 157 7.27 -0.16 -3.38
C ASN A 157 7.15 0.92 -2.30
N GLY A 158 5.93 1.45 -2.09
CA GLY A 158 5.62 2.48 -1.09
C GLY A 158 5.30 1.93 0.31
N LYS A 159 5.26 0.61 0.50
CA LYS A 159 4.76 -0.05 1.71
C LYS A 159 5.86 -0.75 2.51
N ASN A 160 6.92 -1.18 1.85
CA ASN A 160 8.06 -1.80 2.51
C ASN A 160 9.27 -0.87 2.60
N ILE A 161 10.22 -1.25 3.46
CA ILE A 161 11.43 -0.48 3.75
C ILE A 161 12.63 -0.86 2.87
N TRP A 162 12.46 -1.78 1.92
CA TRP A 162 13.57 -2.31 1.15
C TRP A 162 13.89 -1.43 -0.05
N ARG A 163 15.18 -1.38 -0.40
CA ARG A 163 15.69 -0.71 -1.59
C ARG A 163 15.10 -1.32 -2.86
N ASN A 164 14.76 -0.48 -3.82
CA ASN A 164 14.28 -0.91 -5.13
C ASN A 164 15.39 -1.60 -5.93
N HIS A 165 15.06 -2.63 -6.67
CA HIS A 165 15.97 -3.31 -7.60
C HIS A 165 15.87 -2.63 -8.97
N TYR A 166 16.81 -1.74 -9.27
CA TYR A 166 16.75 -0.87 -10.44
C TYR A 166 16.66 -1.60 -11.77
N ASP A 167 17.48 -2.62 -11.97
CA ASP A 167 17.44 -3.41 -13.20
C ASP A 167 16.06 -4.01 -13.45
N ARG A 168 15.46 -4.62 -12.43
CA ARG A 168 14.12 -5.20 -12.54
C ARG A 168 13.05 -4.15 -12.84
N THR A 169 13.11 -3.01 -12.18
CA THR A 169 12.15 -1.91 -12.35
C THR A 169 12.27 -1.27 -13.73
N LEU A 170 13.50 -1.03 -14.20
CA LEU A 170 13.74 -0.48 -15.54
C LEU A 170 13.31 -1.44 -16.65
N ASN A 171 13.54 -2.74 -16.49
CA ASN A 171 13.07 -3.75 -17.43
C ASN A 171 11.53 -3.74 -17.53
N GLN A 172 10.82 -3.64 -16.41
CA GLN A 172 9.35 -3.51 -16.43
C GLN A 172 8.89 -2.21 -17.10
N LEU A 173 9.55 -1.09 -16.80
CA LEU A 173 9.25 0.21 -17.42
C LEU A 173 9.46 0.16 -18.93
N GLN A 174 10.57 -0.44 -19.39
CA GLN A 174 10.86 -0.62 -20.83
C GLN A 174 9.83 -1.50 -21.53
N GLN A 175 9.32 -2.54 -20.88
CA GLN A 175 8.23 -3.37 -21.43
C GLN A 175 6.95 -2.57 -21.61
N LEU A 176 6.59 -1.68 -20.68
CA LEU A 176 5.42 -0.82 -20.78
C LEU A 176 5.58 0.23 -21.90
N THR A 177 6.70 0.95 -21.90
CA THR A 177 6.99 1.99 -22.91
C THR A 177 7.17 1.40 -24.30
N GLY A 178 7.77 0.20 -24.40
CA GLY A 178 7.91 -0.56 -25.65
C GLY A 178 6.57 -0.95 -26.29
N LYS A 179 5.50 -1.06 -25.50
CA LYS A 179 4.12 -1.23 -25.98
C LYS A 179 3.47 0.08 -26.42
N GLY A 180 4.20 1.20 -26.36
CA GLY A 180 3.69 2.55 -26.71
C GLY A 180 2.80 3.16 -25.64
N ILE A 181 2.87 2.66 -24.39
CA ILE A 181 2.12 3.20 -23.25
C ILE A 181 2.85 4.42 -22.70
N GLN A 182 2.16 5.55 -22.61
CA GLN A 182 2.68 6.74 -21.94
C GLN A 182 2.71 6.52 -20.43
N THR A 183 3.91 6.33 -19.88
CA THR A 183 4.10 5.88 -18.50
C THR A 183 4.74 6.96 -17.64
N VAL A 184 4.17 7.18 -16.47
CA VAL A 184 4.73 7.99 -15.37
C VAL A 184 5.17 7.02 -14.27
N LEU A 185 6.45 7.06 -13.91
CA LEU A 185 6.96 6.25 -12.80
C LEU A 185 6.42 6.77 -11.47
N SER A 186 5.91 5.87 -10.65
CA SER A 186 5.28 6.19 -9.37
C SER A 186 5.62 5.19 -8.28
N THR A 187 5.29 5.55 -7.04
CA THR A 187 5.22 4.58 -5.93
C THR A 187 3.95 3.74 -6.04
N SER A 188 3.99 2.51 -5.53
CA SER A 188 2.83 1.59 -5.55
C SER A 188 1.69 2.07 -4.64
N CYS A 189 2.01 2.83 -3.60
CA CYS A 189 1.07 3.48 -2.69
C CYS A 189 1.74 4.68 -2.00
N SER A 190 1.02 5.36 -1.11
CA SER A 190 1.54 6.50 -0.35
C SER A 190 2.76 6.12 0.49
N LEU A 191 3.78 6.99 0.51
CA LEU A 191 4.97 6.86 1.37
C LEU A 191 4.70 7.10 2.86
N LEU A 192 3.45 7.41 3.25
CA LEU A 192 3.04 7.44 4.67
C LEU A 192 3.13 6.06 5.35
N HIS A 193 3.26 4.97 4.60
CA HIS A 193 3.40 3.61 5.12
C HIS A 193 4.84 3.23 5.50
N VAL A 194 5.83 4.08 5.22
CA VAL A 194 7.25 3.84 5.53
C VAL A 194 7.79 4.95 6.41
N PRO A 195 8.88 4.70 7.19
CA PRO A 195 9.54 5.74 7.98
C PRO A 195 10.07 6.87 7.09
N TYR A 196 10.41 8.00 7.70
CA TYR A 196 10.79 9.21 6.98
C TYR A 196 12.12 9.06 6.22
N THR A 197 13.24 8.75 6.92
CA THR A 197 14.56 8.63 6.31
C THR A 197 15.47 7.67 7.07
N VAL A 198 16.30 6.93 6.36
CA VAL A 198 17.30 6.00 6.89
C VAL A 198 18.39 6.73 7.70
N LYS A 199 18.59 8.02 7.48
CA LYS A 199 19.62 8.86 8.16
C LYS A 199 19.51 8.86 9.68
N HIS A 200 18.34 8.55 10.23
CA HIS A 200 18.10 8.48 11.66
C HIS A 200 18.33 7.08 12.28
N GLU A 201 18.70 6.09 11.47
CA GLU A 201 18.97 4.71 11.90
C GLU A 201 20.41 4.55 12.42
N THR A 202 20.72 5.17 13.57
CA THR A 202 22.08 5.22 14.13
C THR A 202 22.54 3.94 14.81
N LYS A 203 21.63 2.96 15.03
CA LYS A 203 21.93 1.69 15.73
C LYS A 203 22.23 0.55 14.78
N LEU A 204 21.98 0.70 13.50
CA LEU A 204 22.25 -0.30 12.48
C LEU A 204 23.63 -0.07 11.85
N SER A 205 24.33 -1.15 11.50
CA SER A 205 25.57 -1.03 10.76
C SER A 205 25.32 -0.54 9.33
N GLU A 206 26.25 0.21 8.77
CA GLU A 206 26.17 0.72 7.38
C GLU A 206 25.93 -0.38 6.36
N LYS A 207 26.49 -1.58 6.57
CA LYS A 207 26.25 -2.76 5.73
C LYS A 207 24.77 -3.07 5.52
N TYR A 208 23.95 -2.87 6.55
CA TYR A 208 22.49 -3.12 6.44
C TYR A 208 21.74 -1.90 5.92
N LEU A 209 22.21 -0.70 6.19
CA LEU A 209 21.53 0.54 5.77
C LEU A 209 21.43 0.65 4.24
N ASP A 210 22.40 0.12 3.50
CA ASP A 210 22.37 0.11 2.03
C ASP A 210 21.18 -0.67 1.45
N TYR A 211 20.58 -1.59 2.21
CA TYR A 211 19.40 -2.35 1.79
C TYR A 211 18.07 -1.65 2.10
N PHE A 212 18.08 -0.55 2.85
CA PHE A 212 16.87 0.17 3.24
C PHE A 212 16.64 1.39 2.36
N ALA A 213 15.37 1.64 2.09
CA ALA A 213 14.89 2.86 1.46
C ALA A 213 13.57 3.27 2.14
N PHE A 214 13.61 4.35 2.91
CA PHE A 214 12.44 4.97 3.53
C PHE A 214 11.87 6.05 2.60
N ALA A 215 11.01 6.94 3.08
CA ALA A 215 10.30 7.87 2.21
C ALA A 215 11.25 8.77 1.38
N GLU A 216 12.25 9.41 2.00
CA GLU A 216 13.23 10.24 1.28
C GLU A 216 14.04 9.44 0.26
N GLU A 217 14.50 8.25 0.64
CA GLU A 217 15.29 7.39 -0.24
C GLU A 217 14.45 6.88 -1.40
N LYS A 218 13.14 6.57 -1.20
CA LYS A 218 12.24 6.18 -2.30
C LYS A 218 11.96 7.32 -3.27
N LEU A 219 11.91 8.56 -2.80
CA LEU A 219 11.83 9.72 -3.69
C LEU A 219 13.13 9.87 -4.51
N SER A 220 14.28 9.60 -3.91
CA SER A 220 15.56 9.56 -4.61
C SER A 220 15.60 8.44 -5.65
N GLU A 221 15.08 7.25 -5.32
CA GLU A 221 14.94 6.12 -6.26
C GLU A 221 14.06 6.48 -7.46
N LEU A 222 12.94 7.17 -7.26
CA LEU A 222 12.09 7.64 -8.37
C LEU A 222 12.85 8.60 -9.29
N LYS A 223 13.62 9.54 -8.73
CA LYS A 223 14.43 10.50 -9.48
C LYS A 223 15.52 9.80 -10.29
N GLU A 224 16.24 8.87 -9.66
CA GLU A 224 17.32 8.11 -10.29
C GLU A 224 16.78 7.22 -11.42
N LEU A 225 15.71 6.47 -11.17
CA LEU A 225 15.06 5.62 -12.17
C LEU A 225 14.52 6.43 -13.36
N SER A 226 13.95 7.61 -13.10
CA SER A 226 13.52 8.51 -14.18
C SER A 226 14.71 8.97 -15.04
N GLY A 227 15.81 9.37 -14.40
CA GLY A 227 17.02 9.74 -15.11
C GLY A 227 17.62 8.58 -15.93
N PHE A 228 17.60 7.38 -15.40
CA PHE A 228 18.06 6.16 -16.12
C PHE A 228 17.16 5.82 -17.31
N ALA A 229 15.84 6.04 -17.20
CA ALA A 229 14.93 5.79 -18.32
C ALA A 229 15.19 6.70 -19.52
N GLU A 230 15.74 7.89 -19.29
CA GLU A 230 16.09 8.87 -20.34
C GLU A 230 17.53 8.71 -20.85
N ASN A 231 18.42 8.00 -20.13
CA ASN A 231 19.84 7.85 -20.47
C ASN A 231 20.13 6.47 -21.04
N PRO A 232 20.42 6.31 -22.35
CA PRO A 232 20.75 5.02 -22.95
C PRO A 232 22.01 4.34 -22.34
N SER A 233 22.87 5.12 -21.69
CA SER A 233 24.11 4.65 -21.08
C SER A 233 24.02 4.45 -19.56
N TYR A 234 22.80 4.40 -19.00
CA TYR A 234 22.56 4.31 -17.55
C TYR A 234 23.28 3.14 -16.86
N THR A 235 23.54 2.04 -17.59
CA THR A 235 24.27 0.88 -17.06
C THR A 235 25.72 1.20 -16.68
N GLN A 236 26.26 2.32 -17.13
CA GLN A 236 27.60 2.80 -16.77
C GLN A 236 27.60 3.64 -15.49
N GLU A 237 26.45 4.13 -15.07
CA GLU A 237 26.30 4.97 -13.89
C GLU A 237 26.70 4.21 -12.61
N SER A 238 27.48 4.87 -11.75
CA SER A 238 27.97 4.27 -10.50
C SER A 238 26.84 3.91 -9.54
N VAL A 239 25.79 4.74 -9.48
CA VAL A 239 24.62 4.52 -8.65
C VAL A 239 23.86 3.26 -9.10
N TYR A 240 23.67 3.10 -10.41
CA TYR A 240 23.06 1.88 -10.96
C TYR A 240 23.87 0.64 -10.63
N LYS A 241 25.20 0.66 -10.88
CA LYS A 241 26.11 -0.46 -10.59
C LYS A 241 26.09 -0.82 -9.09
N LYS A 242 26.14 0.19 -8.20
CA LYS A 242 26.05 -0.02 -6.76
C LYS A 242 24.72 -0.69 -6.38
N ASN A 243 23.60 -0.24 -6.94
CA ASN A 243 22.31 -0.85 -6.69
C ASN A 243 22.25 -2.32 -7.15
N CYS A 244 22.72 -2.62 -8.36
CA CYS A 244 22.74 -4.00 -8.87
C CYS A 244 23.60 -4.92 -8.00
N ALA A 245 24.74 -4.45 -7.52
CA ALA A 245 25.63 -5.23 -6.66
C ALA A 245 24.94 -5.69 -5.37
N LEU A 246 24.06 -4.86 -4.77
CA LEU A 246 23.29 -5.25 -3.59
C LEU A 246 22.41 -6.50 -3.78
N PHE A 247 22.06 -6.84 -5.01
CA PHE A 247 21.18 -7.96 -5.31
C PHE A 247 21.93 -9.20 -5.87
N THR A 248 23.20 -9.04 -6.21
CA THR A 248 24.06 -10.12 -6.73
C THR A 248 25.03 -10.66 -5.69
N GLU A 249 25.35 -9.88 -4.66
CA GLU A 249 26.25 -10.29 -3.58
C GLU A 249 25.55 -11.28 -2.63
N ASP A 250 26.34 -12.22 -2.09
CA ASP A 250 25.87 -13.14 -1.06
C ASP A 250 25.57 -12.36 0.24
N ARG A 251 24.32 -12.40 0.67
CA ARG A 251 23.84 -11.54 1.77
C ARG A 251 24.14 -12.07 3.17
N ASP A 252 24.97 -13.07 3.37
CA ASP A 252 25.20 -13.72 4.68
C ASP A 252 23.89 -14.06 5.46
N CYS A 253 22.78 -14.19 4.74
CA CYS A 253 21.47 -14.46 5.36
C CYS A 253 21.07 -15.94 5.23
N GLU A 254 21.99 -16.77 4.76
CA GLU A 254 21.75 -18.18 4.57
C GLU A 254 22.09 -18.99 5.84
N ASN A 255 21.06 -19.49 6.48
CA ASN A 255 21.24 -20.48 7.55
C ASN A 255 21.20 -21.89 6.94
N ALA A 256 22.33 -22.59 6.97
CA ALA A 256 22.45 -23.92 6.40
C ALA A 256 21.45 -24.93 7.00
N ALA A 257 21.14 -24.83 8.30
CA ALA A 257 20.15 -25.68 8.96
C ALA A 257 18.71 -25.38 8.44
N VAL A 258 18.38 -24.12 8.22
CA VAL A 258 17.08 -23.73 7.64
C VAL A 258 16.98 -24.19 6.19
N LYS A 259 18.03 -24.00 5.38
CA LYS A 259 18.07 -24.50 3.98
C LYS A 259 17.88 -26.01 3.93
N LYS A 260 18.61 -26.76 4.77
CA LYS A 260 18.45 -28.20 4.86
C LYS A 260 17.01 -28.56 5.22
N ARG A 261 16.43 -27.94 6.25
CA ARG A 261 15.03 -28.21 6.65
C ARG A 261 14.04 -27.88 5.52
N LEU A 262 14.24 -26.79 4.79
CA LEU A 262 13.39 -26.42 3.65
C LEU A 262 13.49 -27.44 2.51
N SER A 263 14.69 -27.96 2.20
CA SER A 263 14.85 -28.98 1.17
C SER A 263 14.23 -30.34 1.52
N GLU A 264 14.03 -30.60 2.80
CA GLU A 264 13.39 -31.80 3.33
C GLU A 264 11.86 -31.71 3.40
N VAL A 265 11.26 -30.51 3.18
CA VAL A 265 9.82 -30.32 3.17
C VAL A 265 9.20 -31.03 1.97
N THR A 266 8.20 -31.85 2.22
CA THR A 266 7.46 -32.62 1.23
C THR A 266 5.96 -32.35 1.31
N GLU A 267 5.18 -32.83 0.35
CA GLU A 267 3.70 -32.70 0.37
C GLU A 267 3.06 -33.22 1.66
N LYS A 268 3.71 -34.19 2.34
CA LYS A 268 3.23 -34.72 3.62
C LYS A 268 3.29 -33.70 4.76
N ASP A 269 4.23 -32.76 4.69
CA ASP A 269 4.38 -31.71 5.71
C ASP A 269 3.26 -30.65 5.63
N TYR A 270 2.58 -30.54 4.48
CA TYR A 270 1.41 -29.66 4.33
C TYR A 270 0.12 -30.29 4.85
N VAL A 271 0.14 -31.57 5.20
CA VAL A 271 -1.04 -32.30 5.70
C VAL A 271 -0.99 -32.36 7.22
N ARG A 272 -1.88 -31.63 7.87
CA ARG A 272 -2.00 -31.64 9.32
C ARG A 272 -2.79 -32.88 9.80
N LEU A 273 -2.12 -33.78 10.50
CA LEU A 273 -2.72 -34.95 11.12
C LEU A 273 -2.77 -34.81 12.66
N PRO A 274 -3.78 -35.41 13.32
CA PRO A 274 -4.99 -36.04 12.78
C PRO A 274 -5.87 -35.05 11.99
N LYS A 275 -6.82 -35.55 11.21
CA LYS A 275 -7.80 -34.71 10.48
C LYS A 275 -8.57 -33.79 11.43
N ARG A 276 -9.12 -32.69 10.91
CA ARG A 276 -9.80 -31.67 11.73
C ARG A 276 -10.88 -32.24 12.64
N SER A 277 -11.72 -33.14 12.14
CA SER A 277 -12.79 -33.79 12.91
C SER A 277 -12.25 -34.58 14.12
N GLU A 278 -11.20 -35.37 13.90
CA GLU A 278 -10.54 -36.15 14.95
C GLU A 278 -9.86 -35.25 15.99
N ARG A 279 -9.19 -34.17 15.53
CA ARG A 279 -8.58 -33.19 16.42
C ARG A 279 -9.60 -32.44 17.27
N GLN A 280 -10.74 -32.06 16.69
CA GLN A 280 -11.82 -31.40 17.43
C GLN A 280 -12.36 -32.30 18.56
N GLN A 281 -12.54 -33.57 18.27
CA GLN A 281 -12.98 -34.52 19.26
C GLN A 281 -11.94 -34.68 20.37
N LEU A 282 -10.69 -34.92 20.02
CA LEU A 282 -9.58 -35.05 20.99
C LEU A 282 -9.42 -33.80 21.86
N GLN A 283 -9.47 -32.59 21.24
CA GLN A 283 -9.37 -31.33 21.97
C GLN A 283 -10.56 -31.13 22.93
N LYS A 284 -11.76 -31.47 22.51
CA LYS A 284 -12.95 -31.37 23.32
C LYS A 284 -12.84 -32.28 24.56
N GLU A 285 -12.35 -33.49 24.36
CA GLU A 285 -12.14 -34.47 25.44
C GLU A 285 -10.99 -34.08 26.40
N THR A 286 -9.93 -33.44 25.83
CA THR A 286 -8.75 -33.05 26.61
C THR A 286 -8.96 -31.76 27.42
N PHE A 287 -9.57 -30.77 26.79
CA PHE A 287 -9.66 -29.42 27.37
C PHE A 287 -10.99 -29.12 28.05
N HIS A 288 -12.02 -29.94 27.82
CA HIS A 288 -13.36 -29.77 28.39
C HIS A 288 -13.96 -28.36 28.19
N LEU A 289 -13.59 -27.69 27.11
CA LEU A 289 -14.04 -26.33 26.83
C LEU A 289 -15.54 -26.31 26.50
N PRO A 290 -16.26 -25.22 26.84
CA PRO A 290 -17.64 -25.03 26.44
C PRO A 290 -17.77 -24.90 24.92
N GLN A 291 -19.01 -24.94 24.41
CA GLN A 291 -19.26 -24.87 22.96
C GLN A 291 -18.72 -23.58 22.31
N PHE A 292 -18.75 -22.48 23.03
CA PHE A 292 -18.19 -21.19 22.62
C PHE A 292 -17.22 -20.70 23.67
N PRO A 293 -15.96 -21.23 23.69
CA PRO A 293 -14.98 -20.81 24.67
C PRO A 293 -14.56 -19.37 24.43
N THR A 294 -14.46 -18.61 25.48
CA THR A 294 -13.87 -17.27 25.46
C THR A 294 -12.42 -17.35 25.93
N THR A 295 -11.58 -16.51 25.36
CA THR A 295 -10.19 -16.35 25.77
C THR A 295 -9.83 -14.86 25.78
N THR A 296 -8.76 -14.52 26.46
CA THR A 296 -8.24 -13.15 26.41
C THR A 296 -7.57 -12.86 25.07
N ILE A 297 -7.69 -11.64 24.62
CA ILE A 297 -6.96 -11.10 23.45
C ILE A 297 -5.71 -10.41 23.98
N GLY A 298 -4.59 -11.14 24.04
CA GLY A 298 -3.34 -10.64 24.60
C GLY A 298 -3.25 -10.81 26.13
N SER A 299 -2.34 -10.07 26.77
CA SER A 299 -2.11 -10.11 28.21
C SER A 299 -3.24 -9.43 28.99
N PHE A 300 -3.49 -9.94 30.21
CA PHE A 300 -4.40 -9.28 31.14
C PHE A 300 -3.98 -7.83 31.42
N PRO A 301 -4.95 -6.96 31.76
CA PRO A 301 -4.64 -5.61 32.22
C PRO A 301 -3.68 -5.67 33.41
N GLN A 302 -2.57 -4.97 33.30
CA GLN A 302 -1.57 -4.96 34.37
C GLN A 302 -2.11 -4.22 35.58
N THR A 303 -2.04 -4.87 36.75
CA THR A 303 -2.38 -4.27 38.03
C THR A 303 -1.41 -3.12 38.37
N LYS A 304 -1.79 -2.31 39.38
CA LYS A 304 -0.92 -1.22 39.86
C LYS A 304 0.40 -1.78 40.38
N ASP A 305 0.35 -2.91 41.08
CA ASP A 305 1.52 -3.56 41.70
C ASP A 305 2.51 -4.08 40.64
N VAL A 306 2.00 -4.72 39.59
CA VAL A 306 2.84 -5.18 38.47
C VAL A 306 3.52 -3.98 37.76
N LYS A 307 2.82 -2.86 37.58
CA LYS A 307 3.41 -1.65 37.00
C LYS A 307 4.48 -1.03 37.89
N GLN A 308 4.25 -0.98 39.21
CA GLN A 308 5.22 -0.48 40.19
C GLN A 308 6.45 -1.38 40.27
N ASN A 309 6.27 -2.69 40.32
CA ASN A 309 7.34 -3.68 40.32
C ASN A 309 8.25 -3.53 39.10
N ARG A 310 7.66 -3.39 37.92
CA ARG A 310 8.41 -3.13 36.69
C ARG A 310 9.17 -1.80 36.72
N ALA A 311 8.57 -0.76 37.29
CA ALA A 311 9.23 0.54 37.41
C ALA A 311 10.41 0.48 38.39
N ALA A 312 10.26 -0.22 39.55
CA ALA A 312 11.31 -0.44 40.51
C ALA A 312 12.49 -1.24 39.93
N PHE A 313 12.19 -2.30 39.15
CA PHE A 313 13.22 -3.06 38.45
C PHE A 313 14.00 -2.22 37.44
N ARG A 314 13.30 -1.43 36.63
CA ARG A 314 13.97 -0.52 35.64
C ARG A 314 14.85 0.54 36.30
N LYS A 315 14.56 0.94 37.53
CA LYS A 315 15.37 1.89 38.32
C LYS A 315 16.50 1.22 39.07
N GLY A 316 16.58 -0.11 39.09
CA GLY A 316 17.55 -0.88 39.88
C GLY A 316 17.25 -0.92 41.38
N GLU A 317 16.01 -0.62 41.80
CA GLU A 317 15.57 -0.62 43.20
C GLU A 317 15.29 -2.02 43.72
N ILE A 318 15.07 -2.99 42.81
CA ILE A 318 14.86 -4.40 43.13
C ILE A 318 15.69 -5.28 42.20
N THR A 319 15.98 -6.50 42.64
CA THR A 319 16.71 -7.51 41.89
C THR A 319 15.82 -8.18 40.85
N GLU A 320 16.43 -8.86 39.87
CA GLU A 320 15.71 -9.64 38.86
C GLU A 320 14.89 -10.76 39.51
N GLN A 321 15.41 -11.36 40.58
CA GLN A 321 14.72 -12.41 41.31
C GLN A 321 13.45 -11.90 42.02
N GLU A 322 13.51 -10.72 42.63
CA GLU A 322 12.34 -10.08 43.26
C GLU A 322 11.33 -9.64 42.20
N TYR A 323 11.79 -9.08 41.08
CA TYR A 323 10.93 -8.71 39.95
C TYR A 323 10.17 -9.92 39.41
N THR A 324 10.87 -11.01 39.16
CA THR A 324 10.31 -12.24 38.59
C THR A 324 9.34 -12.93 39.52
N CYS A 325 9.66 -12.93 40.86
CA CYS A 325 8.82 -13.53 41.89
C CYS A 325 7.38 -12.97 41.86
N LEU A 326 7.23 -11.64 41.78
CA LEU A 326 5.89 -11.02 41.70
C LEU A 326 5.14 -11.40 40.42
N LEU A 327 5.84 -11.52 39.31
CA LEU A 327 5.20 -11.88 38.03
C LEU A 327 4.62 -13.31 38.04
N TYR A 328 5.29 -14.24 38.70
CA TYR A 328 4.80 -15.62 38.85
C TYR A 328 3.69 -15.79 39.89
N THR A 329 3.52 -14.82 40.79
CA THR A 329 2.53 -14.89 41.87
C THR A 329 1.34 -13.95 41.65
N SER A 330 1.30 -13.23 40.54
CA SER A 330 0.27 -12.23 40.22
C SER A 330 -0.84 -12.73 39.30
N ASP A 331 -0.96 -14.06 39.11
CA ASP A 331 -2.04 -14.70 38.36
C ASP A 331 -3.35 -14.78 39.15
#